data_7707e9e80e4ce5d344b4d8c723ebd194
#
_entry.id   7707e9e80e4ce5d344b4d8c723ebd194
#
_cell.length_a   1.000
_cell.length_b   1.000
_cell.length_c   1.000
_cell.angle_alpha   90.00
_cell.angle_beta   90.00
_cell.angle_gamma   90.00
#
_symmetry.space_group_name_H-M   'P 1'
#
loop_
_entity.id
_entity.type
_entity.pdbx_description
1 polymer ?
#
loop_
_entity_poly.entity_id
_entity_poly.type
_entity_poly.pdbx_seq_one_letter_code
_entity_poly.pdbx_strand_id
1 'polypeptide(L)'
;VAALDVWMECPDGIRLATRIWRPPQGGGPWPALLMRQPYGRAIASTVTYAHPRWYAERGFLVVVQDVRGRGDSEGAFGGFAQEAADGAAAVRWLRQHPDCNGRIGCYGFSYQGLSQVLIAGDGAPVEAGALPDALAPAMCGLDERLHWASEGGAHWWALSLAWGLQLACESCRRRGDGDGWLEIRRSLEGGDWLRDGPALLRRHDPDGMVGRWLTLDPARGEGWLRHQPAGALLRRPWLLIGGWHDPHLR
;
A
#
# COMPACT_ATOMS: atom_id res chain seq x y z
N VAL A 1 -1.55 -13.08 21.76
CA VAL A 1 -1.23 -11.69 21.39
C VAL A 1 -2.52 -11.00 20.97
N ALA A 2 -3.01 -10.07 21.79
CA ALA A 2 -4.16 -9.24 21.45
C ALA A 2 -3.72 -8.13 20.48
N ALA A 3 -4.62 -7.80 19.54
CA ALA A 3 -4.45 -6.65 18.66
C ALA A 3 -5.16 -5.43 19.29
N LEU A 4 -4.57 -4.25 19.11
CA LEU A 4 -5.14 -2.98 19.53
C LEU A 4 -5.34 -2.08 18.31
N ASP A 5 -6.56 -1.62 18.09
CA ASP A 5 -6.84 -0.62 17.07
C ASP A 5 -6.66 0.80 17.64
N VAL A 6 -5.92 1.62 16.91
CA VAL A 6 -5.63 3.01 17.25
C VAL A 6 -5.73 3.90 16.01
N TRP A 7 -5.84 5.19 16.22
CA TRP A 7 -5.77 6.20 15.18
C TRP A 7 -4.41 6.88 15.18
N MET A 8 -3.80 6.98 14.02
CA MET A 8 -2.64 7.84 13.79
C MET A 8 -3.10 9.08 13.04
N GLU A 9 -2.85 10.25 13.59
CA GLU A 9 -3.16 11.53 12.95
C GLU A 9 -1.97 11.99 12.10
N CYS A 10 -2.25 12.30 10.83
CA CYS A 10 -1.31 12.92 9.90
C CYS A 10 -1.20 14.44 10.16
N PRO A 11 -0.14 15.12 9.70
CA PRO A 11 0.04 16.56 9.90
C PRO A 11 -1.10 17.43 9.35
N ASP A 12 -1.87 16.93 8.39
CA ASP A 12 -3.04 17.59 7.81
C ASP A 12 -4.36 17.25 8.53
N GLY A 13 -4.29 16.57 9.68
CA GLY A 13 -5.45 16.21 10.49
C GLY A 13 -6.20 14.95 10.05
N ILE A 14 -5.82 14.32 8.95
CA ILE A 14 -6.42 13.06 8.51
C ILE A 14 -5.93 11.91 9.39
N ARG A 15 -6.88 11.09 9.85
CA ARG A 15 -6.57 9.97 10.75
C ARG A 15 -6.51 8.66 9.98
N LEU A 16 -5.43 7.90 10.20
CA LEU A 16 -5.20 6.60 9.60
C LEU A 16 -5.45 5.49 10.62
N ALA A 17 -6.32 4.55 10.25
CA ALA A 17 -6.67 3.40 11.08
C ALA A 17 -5.49 2.43 11.14
N THR A 18 -5.04 2.14 12.34
CA THR A 18 -3.80 1.42 12.59
C THR A 18 -4.05 0.30 13.60
N ARG A 19 -3.51 -0.88 13.35
CA ARG A 19 -3.60 -2.03 14.26
C ARG A 19 -2.22 -2.43 14.74
N ILE A 20 -2.08 -2.60 16.05
CA ILE A 20 -0.82 -2.91 16.74
C ILE A 20 -0.92 -4.26 17.41
N TRP A 21 0.10 -5.11 17.22
CA TRP A 21 0.32 -6.34 17.99
C TRP A 21 1.59 -6.20 18.81
N ARG A 22 1.44 -6.31 20.14
CA ARG A 22 2.57 -6.28 21.07
C ARG A 22 3.12 -7.68 21.30
N PRO A 23 4.45 -7.85 21.51
CA PRO A 23 5.00 -9.08 22.01
C PRO A 23 4.30 -9.54 23.30
N PRO A 24 4.03 -10.85 23.45
CA PRO A 24 3.36 -11.36 24.66
C PRO A 24 4.27 -11.39 25.88
N GLN A 25 5.58 -11.32 25.65
CA GLN A 25 6.62 -11.43 26.68
C GLN A 25 7.59 -10.24 26.58
N GLY A 26 8.21 -9.90 27.72
CA GLY A 26 9.14 -8.76 27.82
C GLY A 26 8.43 -7.43 28.06
N GLY A 27 9.10 -6.52 28.75
CA GLY A 27 8.54 -5.23 29.15
C GLY A 27 8.64 -4.12 28.09
N GLY A 28 9.14 -4.41 26.87
CA GLY A 28 9.38 -3.36 25.86
C GLY A 28 10.44 -2.32 26.28
N PRO A 29 10.65 -1.25 25.49
CA PRO A 29 10.13 -1.08 24.15
C PRO A 29 10.79 -2.03 23.13
N TRP A 30 10.08 -2.34 22.04
CA TRP A 30 10.49 -3.32 21.03
C TRP A 30 10.87 -2.67 19.70
N PRO A 31 11.69 -3.34 18.84
CA PRO A 31 11.81 -2.96 17.45
C PRO A 31 10.46 -3.15 16.74
N ALA A 32 10.11 -2.23 15.84
CA ALA A 32 8.84 -2.24 15.15
C ALA A 32 8.94 -2.77 13.72
N LEU A 33 7.89 -3.44 13.27
CA LEU A 33 7.64 -3.77 11.86
C LEU A 33 6.38 -3.05 11.38
N LEU A 34 6.52 -2.25 10.33
CA LEU A 34 5.44 -1.47 9.74
C LEU A 34 5.05 -2.04 8.37
N MET A 35 3.75 -2.29 8.19
CA MET A 35 3.12 -2.58 6.90
C MET A 35 1.99 -1.58 6.64
N ARG A 36 2.00 -0.94 5.46
CA ARG A 36 0.92 -0.04 5.01
C ARG A 36 0.27 -0.63 3.77
N GLN A 37 -1.07 -0.63 3.71
CA GLN A 37 -1.81 -1.36 2.68
C GLN A 37 -3.18 -0.76 2.38
N PRO A 38 -3.71 -0.93 1.15
CA PRO A 38 -5.02 -0.40 0.74
C PRO A 38 -6.18 -1.40 0.91
N TYR A 39 -5.95 -2.60 1.44
CA TYR A 39 -6.90 -3.71 1.40
C TYR A 39 -7.66 -3.95 2.71
N GLY A 40 -7.42 -3.10 3.72
CA GLY A 40 -7.96 -3.26 5.06
C GLY A 40 -7.02 -4.04 6.00
N ARG A 41 -6.67 -3.44 7.14
CA ARG A 41 -5.72 -3.98 8.13
C ARG A 41 -6.13 -5.33 8.73
N ALA A 42 -7.41 -5.71 8.60
CA ALA A 42 -7.90 -7.02 9.03
C ALA A 42 -7.39 -8.17 8.14
N ILE A 43 -6.94 -7.88 6.91
CA ILE A 43 -6.43 -8.85 5.93
C ILE A 43 -4.89 -8.78 5.89
N ALA A 44 -4.26 -8.57 7.03
CA ALA A 44 -2.81 -8.39 7.10
C ALA A 44 -2.01 -9.66 6.80
N SER A 45 -2.55 -10.82 7.08
CA SER A 45 -1.95 -12.09 6.69
C SER A 45 -2.32 -12.42 5.25
N THR A 46 -1.32 -12.77 4.47
CA THR A 46 -1.47 -13.15 3.06
C THR A 46 -0.78 -14.50 2.82
N VAL A 47 -0.91 -15.01 1.63
CA VAL A 47 -0.15 -16.22 1.22
C VAL A 47 1.36 -15.98 1.22
N THR A 48 1.80 -14.74 1.25
CA THR A 48 3.22 -14.34 1.17
C THR A 48 3.85 -14.13 2.54
N TYR A 49 3.06 -13.71 3.54
CA TYR A 49 3.56 -13.37 4.88
C TYR A 49 2.79 -14.11 5.97
N ALA A 50 3.48 -14.37 7.08
CA ALA A 50 2.83 -14.85 8.28
C ALA A 50 1.90 -13.76 8.86
N HIS A 51 0.91 -14.19 9.60
CA HIS A 51 0.03 -13.27 10.33
C HIS A 51 0.87 -12.39 11.28
N PRO A 52 0.55 -11.09 11.48
CA PRO A 52 1.30 -10.16 12.36
C PRO A 52 1.59 -10.70 13.76
N ARG A 53 0.68 -11.50 14.32
CA ARG A 53 0.88 -12.19 15.58
C ARG A 53 2.17 -13.04 15.61
N TRP A 54 2.51 -13.70 14.50
CA TRP A 54 3.70 -14.55 14.40
C TRP A 54 5.00 -13.76 14.62
N TYR A 55 5.08 -12.54 14.06
CA TYR A 55 6.20 -11.64 14.27
C TYR A 55 6.21 -11.04 15.68
N ALA A 56 5.02 -10.71 16.23
CA ALA A 56 4.91 -10.23 17.58
C ALA A 56 5.38 -11.26 18.60
N GLU A 57 5.07 -12.54 18.41
CA GLU A 57 5.58 -13.64 19.25
C GLU A 57 7.11 -13.82 19.18
N ARG A 58 7.76 -13.16 18.19
CA ARG A 58 9.22 -13.12 18.00
C ARG A 58 9.88 -11.82 18.43
N GLY A 59 9.17 -11.01 19.20
CA GLY A 59 9.74 -9.82 19.84
C GLY A 59 9.64 -8.53 19.02
N PHE A 60 8.77 -8.47 18.00
CA PHE A 60 8.52 -7.25 17.24
C PHE A 60 7.20 -6.59 17.65
N LEU A 61 7.20 -5.28 17.78
CA LEU A 61 5.99 -4.47 17.76
C LEU A 61 5.50 -4.42 16.31
N VAL A 62 4.40 -5.11 15.99
CA VAL A 62 3.92 -5.16 14.60
C VAL A 62 2.79 -4.17 14.40
N VAL A 63 2.91 -3.35 13.37
CA VAL A 63 1.97 -2.28 13.04
C VAL A 63 1.49 -2.46 11.61
N VAL A 64 0.18 -2.61 11.45
CA VAL A 64 -0.47 -2.65 10.13
C VAL A 64 -1.43 -1.48 10.03
N GLN A 65 -1.25 -0.66 9.00
CA GLN A 65 -2.00 0.57 8.79
C GLN A 65 -2.76 0.53 7.46
N ASP A 66 -4.03 0.89 7.52
CA ASP A 66 -4.80 1.21 6.32
C ASP A 66 -4.27 2.51 5.74
N VAL A 67 -3.94 2.55 4.46
CA VAL A 67 -3.53 3.79 3.80
C VAL A 67 -4.71 4.76 3.68
N ARG A 68 -4.43 6.03 3.50
CA ARG A 68 -5.43 7.11 3.35
C ARG A 68 -6.54 6.71 2.37
N GLY A 69 -7.79 6.90 2.76
CA GLY A 69 -8.97 6.61 1.94
C GLY A 69 -9.23 5.12 1.69
N ARG A 70 -8.62 4.21 2.46
CA ARG A 70 -8.81 2.75 2.38
C ARG A 70 -9.07 2.14 3.75
N GLY A 71 -9.69 0.96 3.76
CA GLY A 71 -10.11 0.32 5.01
C GLY A 71 -11.00 1.25 5.82
N ASP A 72 -10.60 1.55 7.06
CA ASP A 72 -11.28 2.49 7.93
C ASP A 72 -10.57 3.85 8.00
N SER A 73 -9.45 4.06 7.31
CA SER A 73 -8.72 5.33 7.30
C SER A 73 -9.54 6.44 6.63
N GLU A 74 -9.42 7.65 7.17
CA GLU A 74 -10.06 8.84 6.64
C GLU A 74 -9.40 9.34 5.33
N GLY A 75 -9.98 10.37 4.73
CA GLY A 75 -9.50 11.02 3.52
C GLY A 75 -9.88 10.28 2.25
N ALA A 76 -9.31 10.74 1.14
CA ALA A 76 -9.51 10.17 -0.19
C ALA A 76 -8.27 9.38 -0.63
N PHE A 77 -8.49 8.30 -1.38
CA PHE A 77 -7.39 7.50 -1.92
C PHE A 77 -6.84 8.11 -3.20
N GLY A 78 -5.61 8.60 -3.15
CA GLY A 78 -4.88 9.18 -4.28
C GLY A 78 -3.90 8.22 -4.97
N GLY A 79 -4.06 6.92 -4.79
CA GLY A 79 -3.11 5.93 -5.32
C GLY A 79 -1.75 6.02 -4.61
N PHE A 80 -0.67 5.96 -5.38
CA PHE A 80 0.69 6.00 -4.82
C PHE A 80 1.15 7.40 -4.39
N ALA A 81 0.53 8.46 -4.90
CA ALA A 81 0.99 9.85 -4.69
C ALA A 81 1.01 10.29 -3.21
N GLN A 82 0.15 9.73 -2.39
CA GLN A 82 0.04 10.07 -0.95
C GLN A 82 1.07 9.33 -0.08
N GLU A 83 1.68 8.27 -0.59
CA GLU A 83 2.49 7.34 0.22
C GLU A 83 3.77 7.97 0.76
N ALA A 84 4.32 8.96 0.06
CA ALA A 84 5.53 9.64 0.49
C ALA A 84 5.31 10.40 1.82
N ALA A 85 4.28 11.23 1.89
CA ALA A 85 3.98 12.05 3.07
C ALA A 85 3.39 11.21 4.22
N ASP A 86 2.39 10.37 3.92
CA ASP A 86 1.72 9.55 4.93
C ASP A 86 2.67 8.49 5.51
N GLY A 87 3.53 7.90 4.68
CA GLY A 87 4.55 6.97 5.12
C GLY A 87 5.58 7.61 6.05
N ALA A 88 6.03 8.82 5.71
CA ALA A 88 6.94 9.59 6.56
C ALA A 88 6.30 9.94 7.90
N ALA A 89 5.02 10.34 7.90
CA ALA A 89 4.25 10.61 9.11
C ALA A 89 4.10 9.35 9.98
N ALA A 90 3.80 8.19 9.35
CA ALA A 90 3.67 6.92 10.06
C ALA A 90 4.98 6.48 10.73
N VAL A 91 6.11 6.64 10.07
CA VAL A 91 7.42 6.32 10.65
C VAL A 91 7.74 7.24 11.82
N ARG A 92 7.51 8.57 11.70
CA ARG A 92 7.72 9.52 12.80
C ARG A 92 6.84 9.20 14.01
N TRP A 93 5.56 8.95 13.78
CA TRP A 93 4.61 8.58 14.81
C TRP A 93 5.04 7.31 15.55
N LEU A 94 5.42 6.29 14.78
CA LEU A 94 5.84 5.01 15.36
C LEU A 94 7.16 5.14 16.15
N ARG A 95 8.08 6.00 15.68
CA ARG A 95 9.35 6.27 16.38
C ARG A 95 9.15 6.95 17.73
N GLN A 96 8.06 7.67 17.90
CA GLN A 96 7.66 8.31 19.17
C GLN A 96 6.71 7.43 20.01
N HIS A 97 6.28 6.29 19.49
CA HIS A 97 5.36 5.41 20.19
C HIS A 97 6.05 4.79 21.43
N PRO A 98 5.42 4.80 22.63
CA PRO A 98 6.07 4.35 23.88
C PRO A 98 6.54 2.89 23.83
N ASP A 99 5.89 2.05 23.06
CA ASP A 99 6.25 0.64 22.90
C ASP A 99 7.35 0.40 21.84
N CYS A 100 7.76 1.42 21.07
CA CYS A 100 8.79 1.31 20.04
C CYS A 100 10.15 1.76 20.59
N ASN A 101 11.19 0.95 20.41
CA ASN A 101 12.55 1.31 20.82
C ASN A 101 13.28 2.24 19.83
N GLY A 102 12.56 2.80 18.86
CA GLY A 102 13.09 3.68 17.84
C GLY A 102 13.67 2.96 16.61
N ARG A 103 13.70 1.63 16.58
CA ARG A 103 14.12 0.84 15.40
C ARG A 103 12.90 0.39 14.64
N ILE A 104 12.81 0.75 13.34
CA ILE A 104 11.64 0.49 12.50
C ILE A 104 12.08 -0.18 11.20
N GLY A 105 11.60 -1.40 10.97
CA GLY A 105 11.66 -2.08 9.67
C GLY A 105 10.31 -1.97 8.97
N CYS A 106 10.34 -1.83 7.63
CA CYS A 106 9.15 -1.94 6.80
C CYS A 106 9.17 -3.25 6.01
N TYR A 107 8.00 -3.84 5.79
CA TYR A 107 7.88 -5.06 5.00
C TYR A 107 6.55 -5.05 4.24
N GLY A 108 6.48 -5.79 3.14
CA GLY A 108 5.25 -5.92 2.39
C GLY A 108 5.46 -6.28 0.93
N PHE A 109 4.39 -6.73 0.32
CA PHE A 109 4.32 -7.28 -1.03
C PHE A 109 3.49 -6.35 -1.93
N SER A 110 3.88 -6.18 -3.19
CA SER A 110 3.14 -5.40 -4.18
C SER A 110 2.93 -3.94 -3.72
N TYR A 111 1.71 -3.46 -3.56
CA TYR A 111 1.43 -2.13 -3.02
C TYR A 111 2.13 -1.88 -1.68
N GLN A 112 2.10 -2.86 -0.78
CA GLN A 112 2.78 -2.79 0.53
C GLN A 112 4.31 -2.71 0.37
N GLY A 113 4.85 -3.29 -0.71
CA GLY A 113 6.25 -3.15 -1.10
C GLY A 113 6.56 -1.73 -1.57
N LEU A 114 5.76 -1.20 -2.50
CA LEU A 114 5.94 0.14 -3.03
C LEU A 114 5.75 1.22 -1.96
N SER A 115 4.73 1.11 -1.10
CA SER A 115 4.45 2.11 -0.06
C SER A 115 5.63 2.36 0.88
N GLN A 116 6.45 1.34 1.17
CA GLN A 116 7.65 1.52 2.00
C GLN A 116 8.79 2.19 1.23
N VAL A 117 8.89 1.93 -0.07
CA VAL A 117 9.94 2.52 -0.94
C VAL A 117 9.68 4.00 -1.21
N LEU A 118 8.41 4.41 -1.16
CA LEU A 118 8.00 5.81 -1.37
C LEU A 118 8.11 6.69 -0.13
N ILE A 119 8.37 6.15 1.05
CA ILE A 119 8.47 6.94 2.29
C ILE A 119 9.41 8.12 2.10
N ALA A 120 8.89 9.34 2.29
CA ALA A 120 9.60 10.61 2.11
C ALA A 120 10.23 10.79 0.71
N GLY A 121 9.68 10.11 -0.31
CA GLY A 121 10.13 10.18 -1.72
C GLY A 121 9.51 11.32 -2.51
N ASP A 122 9.61 11.21 -3.84
CA ASP A 122 9.05 12.15 -4.83
C ASP A 122 9.47 13.62 -4.62
N GLY A 123 10.73 13.82 -4.17
CA GLY A 123 11.33 15.15 -4.02
C GLY A 123 10.93 15.91 -2.75
N ALA A 124 10.15 15.31 -1.86
CA ALA A 124 9.80 15.94 -0.59
C ALA A 124 11.03 16.07 0.32
N PRO A 125 11.14 17.14 1.13
CA PRO A 125 12.17 17.25 2.15
C PRO A 125 12.11 16.09 3.14
N VAL A 126 13.25 15.45 3.39
CA VAL A 126 13.32 14.34 4.36
C VAL A 126 13.48 14.92 5.76
N GLU A 127 12.40 14.88 6.53
CA GLU A 127 12.42 15.32 7.93
C GLU A 127 13.16 14.33 8.83
N ALA A 128 13.67 14.83 9.95
CA ALA A 128 14.33 14.01 10.97
C ALA A 128 13.37 12.92 11.49
N GLY A 129 13.85 11.67 11.54
CA GLY A 129 13.07 10.54 12.02
C GLY A 129 12.01 10.01 11.05
N ALA A 130 11.88 10.57 9.83
CA ALA A 130 10.88 10.17 8.85
C ALA A 130 11.20 8.85 8.10
N LEU A 131 12.45 8.40 8.13
CA LEU A 131 12.88 7.21 7.39
C LEU A 131 12.93 5.97 8.29
N PRO A 132 12.48 4.80 7.81
CA PRO A 132 12.70 3.53 8.49
C PRO A 132 14.19 3.17 8.53
N ASP A 133 14.55 2.21 9.38
CA ASP A 133 15.93 1.77 9.55
C ASP A 133 16.29 0.62 8.60
N ALA A 134 15.30 -0.16 8.15
CA ALA A 134 15.45 -1.23 7.17
C ALA A 134 14.16 -1.41 6.35
N LEU A 135 14.29 -1.97 5.16
CA LEU A 135 13.17 -2.22 4.25
C LEU A 135 13.22 -3.64 3.68
N ALA A 136 12.05 -4.23 3.52
CA ALA A 136 11.89 -5.54 2.87
C ALA A 136 10.75 -5.49 1.83
N PRO A 137 10.92 -4.71 0.72
CA PRO A 137 9.93 -4.68 -0.33
C PRO A 137 9.97 -5.97 -1.16
N ALA A 138 8.78 -6.50 -1.44
CA ALA A 138 8.63 -7.67 -2.29
C ALA A 138 7.76 -7.37 -3.51
N MET A 139 8.20 -7.81 -4.69
CA MET A 139 7.42 -7.81 -5.93
C MET A 139 6.74 -6.46 -6.20
N CYS A 140 7.50 -5.38 -6.35
CA CYS A 140 7.02 -4.03 -6.61
C CYS A 140 7.98 -3.26 -7.52
N GLY A 141 7.50 -2.19 -8.12
CA GLY A 141 8.30 -1.34 -9.01
C GLY A 141 7.91 0.12 -8.92
N LEU A 142 8.78 1.01 -9.43
CA LEU A 142 8.67 2.46 -9.28
C LEU A 142 8.01 3.17 -10.46
N ASP A 143 7.93 2.53 -11.61
CA ASP A 143 7.38 3.09 -12.84
C ASP A 143 5.98 2.53 -13.09
N GLU A 144 4.94 3.38 -13.03
CA GLU A 144 3.56 2.92 -13.20
C GLU A 144 3.33 2.27 -14.55
N ARG A 145 3.96 2.78 -15.61
CA ARG A 145 3.82 2.20 -16.95
C ARG A 145 4.52 0.85 -17.06
N LEU A 146 5.82 0.82 -16.75
CA LEU A 146 6.65 -0.35 -17.04
C LEU A 146 6.52 -1.46 -16.01
N HIS A 147 6.21 -1.10 -14.75
CA HIS A 147 6.21 -2.06 -13.65
C HIS A 147 4.80 -2.44 -13.15
N TRP A 148 3.75 -1.67 -13.54
CA TRP A 148 2.40 -1.90 -13.01
C TRP A 148 1.34 -2.08 -14.09
N ALA A 149 1.46 -1.41 -15.22
CA ALA A 149 0.35 -1.30 -16.16
C ALA A 149 0.59 -1.91 -17.52
N SER A 150 1.85 -2.07 -17.98
CA SER A 150 2.10 -2.48 -19.36
C SER A 150 3.40 -3.23 -19.58
N GLU A 151 3.46 -3.95 -20.69
CA GLU A 151 4.65 -4.61 -21.21
C GLU A 151 4.69 -4.56 -22.71
N GLY A 152 5.87 -4.28 -23.29
CA GLY A 152 6.07 -4.27 -24.73
C GLY A 152 5.17 -3.28 -25.48
N GLY A 153 4.69 -2.23 -24.79
CA GLY A 153 3.77 -1.26 -25.38
C GLY A 153 2.28 -1.66 -25.34
N ALA A 154 1.95 -2.74 -24.65
CA ALA A 154 0.57 -3.20 -24.45
C ALA A 154 0.18 -3.19 -22.97
N HIS A 155 -1.06 -2.80 -22.66
CA HIS A 155 -1.57 -2.87 -21.28
C HIS A 155 -1.63 -4.30 -20.76
N TRP A 156 -1.32 -4.48 -19.51
CA TRP A 156 -1.68 -5.69 -18.75
C TRP A 156 -3.16 -5.68 -18.42
N TRP A 157 -3.96 -5.89 -19.46
CA TRP A 157 -5.39 -5.67 -19.40
C TRP A 157 -6.09 -6.39 -18.26
N ALA A 158 -5.92 -7.70 -18.17
CA ALA A 158 -6.55 -8.50 -17.12
C ALA A 158 -6.05 -8.12 -15.72
N LEU A 159 -4.73 -7.98 -15.53
CA LEU A 159 -4.15 -7.65 -14.23
C LEU A 159 -4.61 -6.27 -13.75
N SER A 160 -4.53 -5.27 -14.61
CA SER A 160 -4.93 -3.89 -14.29
C SER A 160 -6.43 -3.80 -13.99
N LEU A 161 -7.28 -4.40 -14.83
CA LEU A 161 -8.72 -4.37 -14.60
C LEU A 161 -9.13 -5.11 -13.32
N ALA A 162 -8.59 -6.31 -13.07
CA ALA A 162 -8.93 -7.07 -11.88
C ALA A 162 -8.57 -6.27 -10.61
N TRP A 163 -7.39 -5.68 -10.58
CA TRP A 163 -6.96 -4.86 -9.44
C TRP A 163 -7.76 -3.56 -9.32
N GLY A 164 -7.97 -2.84 -10.43
CA GLY A 164 -8.79 -1.62 -10.44
C GLY A 164 -10.21 -1.85 -9.95
N LEU A 165 -10.83 -2.95 -10.35
CA LEU A 165 -12.18 -3.32 -9.91
C LEU A 165 -12.21 -3.70 -8.42
N GLN A 166 -11.16 -4.32 -7.88
CA GLN A 166 -11.04 -4.53 -6.43
C GLN A 166 -10.98 -3.19 -5.67
N LEU A 167 -10.20 -2.22 -6.19
CA LEU A 167 -10.13 -0.88 -5.60
C LEU A 167 -11.47 -0.16 -5.70
N ALA A 168 -12.19 -0.28 -6.83
CA ALA A 168 -13.51 0.28 -7.02
C ALA A 168 -14.57 -0.36 -6.09
N CYS A 169 -14.53 -1.67 -5.87
CA CYS A 169 -15.36 -2.35 -4.87
C CYS A 169 -15.18 -1.75 -3.48
N GLU A 170 -13.94 -1.52 -3.06
CA GLU A 170 -13.66 -0.89 -1.77
C GLU A 170 -14.18 0.55 -1.72
N SER A 171 -14.04 1.31 -2.82
CA SER A 171 -14.63 2.65 -2.94
C SER A 171 -16.16 2.62 -2.80
N CYS A 172 -16.85 1.64 -3.42
CA CYS A 172 -18.30 1.43 -3.24
C CYS A 172 -18.64 1.11 -1.79
N ARG A 173 -17.93 0.19 -1.15
CA ARG A 173 -18.15 -0.19 0.25
C ARG A 173 -18.05 1.04 1.17
N ARG A 174 -17.02 1.85 1.01
CA ARG A 174 -16.76 3.03 1.85
C ARG A 174 -17.85 4.10 1.75
N ARG A 175 -18.45 4.30 0.58
CA ARG A 175 -19.55 5.26 0.41
C ARG A 175 -20.96 4.66 0.61
N GLY A 176 -21.05 3.37 1.02
CA GLY A 176 -22.32 2.69 1.25
C GLY A 176 -23.07 2.31 -0.04
N ASP A 177 -22.40 2.27 -1.18
CA ASP A 177 -22.96 1.91 -2.48
C ASP A 177 -22.96 0.38 -2.64
N GLY A 178 -23.95 -0.26 -2.06
CA GLY A 178 -24.11 -1.70 -2.12
C GLY A 178 -24.43 -2.23 -3.51
N ASP A 179 -25.16 -1.47 -4.31
CA ASP A 179 -25.54 -1.87 -5.67
C ASP A 179 -24.31 -1.83 -6.59
N GLY A 180 -23.50 -0.79 -6.51
CA GLY A 180 -22.24 -0.70 -7.25
C GLY A 180 -21.25 -1.81 -6.86
N TRP A 181 -21.15 -2.12 -5.57
CA TRP A 181 -20.34 -3.22 -5.08
C TRP A 181 -20.81 -4.57 -5.67
N LEU A 182 -22.12 -4.82 -5.68
CA LEU A 182 -22.69 -6.04 -6.26
C LEU A 182 -22.53 -6.11 -7.78
N GLU A 183 -22.66 -4.99 -8.50
CA GLU A 183 -22.47 -4.92 -9.95
C GLU A 183 -21.05 -5.34 -10.32
N ILE A 184 -20.03 -4.75 -9.66
CA ILE A 184 -18.62 -5.10 -9.90
C ILE A 184 -18.35 -6.56 -9.57
N ARG A 185 -18.84 -7.03 -8.42
CA ARG A 185 -18.64 -8.40 -7.97
C ARG A 185 -19.22 -9.43 -8.96
N ARG A 186 -20.46 -9.21 -9.43
CA ARG A 186 -21.09 -10.09 -10.42
C ARG A 186 -20.31 -10.14 -11.72
N SER A 187 -19.80 -9.01 -12.18
CA SER A 187 -18.95 -8.93 -13.39
C SER A 187 -17.65 -9.72 -13.21
N LEU A 188 -17.00 -9.61 -12.05
CA LEU A 188 -15.79 -10.38 -11.71
C LEU A 188 -16.05 -11.89 -11.65
N GLU A 189 -17.15 -12.31 -11.01
CA GLU A 189 -17.55 -13.71 -10.87
C GLU A 189 -18.01 -14.32 -12.22
N GLY A 190 -18.71 -13.54 -13.04
CA GLY A 190 -19.22 -13.97 -14.36
C GLY A 190 -18.21 -13.96 -15.50
N GLY A 191 -17.07 -13.29 -15.30
CA GLY A 191 -16.05 -13.16 -16.35
C GLY A 191 -16.24 -11.98 -17.31
N ASP A 192 -17.36 -11.25 -17.22
CA ASP A 192 -17.67 -10.10 -18.10
C ASP A 192 -16.75 -8.91 -17.90
N TRP A 193 -16.05 -8.85 -16.77
CA TRP A 193 -15.17 -7.74 -16.39
C TRP A 193 -14.04 -7.46 -17.40
N LEU A 194 -13.63 -8.43 -18.20
CA LEU A 194 -12.64 -8.22 -19.27
C LEU A 194 -13.16 -7.28 -20.36
N ARG A 195 -14.49 -7.30 -20.61
CA ARG A 195 -15.19 -6.44 -21.57
C ARG A 195 -15.71 -5.17 -20.89
N ASP A 196 -16.38 -5.31 -19.78
CA ASP A 196 -17.16 -4.25 -19.15
C ASP A 196 -16.38 -3.45 -18.10
N GLY A 197 -15.21 -3.95 -17.69
CA GLY A 197 -14.36 -3.38 -16.63
C GLY A 197 -14.06 -1.88 -16.81
N PRO A 198 -13.67 -1.40 -17.99
CA PRO A 198 -13.43 0.04 -18.19
C PRO A 198 -14.67 0.91 -17.94
N ALA A 199 -15.86 0.41 -18.28
CA ALA A 199 -17.11 1.13 -18.02
C ALA A 199 -17.46 1.12 -16.52
N LEU A 200 -17.23 0.00 -15.85
CA LEU A 200 -17.40 -0.13 -14.41
C LEU A 200 -16.45 0.79 -13.63
N LEU A 201 -15.18 0.86 -14.03
CA LEU A 201 -14.21 1.79 -13.41
C LEU A 201 -14.65 3.24 -13.58
N ARG A 202 -15.05 3.65 -14.80
CA ARG A 202 -15.55 5.03 -15.02
C ARG A 202 -16.78 5.36 -14.16
N ARG A 203 -17.64 4.39 -13.90
CA ARG A 203 -18.87 4.58 -13.10
C ARG A 203 -18.58 4.62 -11.60
N HIS A 204 -17.75 3.71 -11.11
CA HIS A 204 -17.62 3.44 -9.68
C HIS A 204 -16.33 3.98 -9.05
N ASP A 205 -15.32 4.28 -9.86
CA ASP A 205 -14.03 4.84 -9.42
C ASP A 205 -13.45 5.78 -10.50
N PRO A 206 -14.20 6.85 -10.87
CA PRO A 206 -13.86 7.72 -12.02
C PRO A 206 -12.47 8.38 -11.90
N ASP A 207 -12.04 8.70 -10.68
CA ASP A 207 -10.75 9.29 -10.37
C ASP A 207 -9.68 8.24 -10.01
N GLY A 208 -10.02 6.96 -10.17
CA GLY A 208 -9.18 5.84 -9.80
C GLY A 208 -7.91 5.73 -10.65
N MET A 209 -6.81 5.39 -10.00
CA MET A 209 -5.49 5.26 -10.62
C MET A 209 -5.49 4.33 -11.83
N VAL A 210 -6.14 3.17 -11.73
CA VAL A 210 -6.20 2.21 -12.84
C VAL A 210 -7.04 2.72 -14.00
N GLY A 211 -8.16 3.40 -13.73
CA GLY A 211 -8.95 4.07 -14.77
C GLY A 211 -8.10 5.06 -15.58
N ARG A 212 -7.27 5.86 -14.90
CA ARG A 212 -6.30 6.76 -15.53
C ARG A 212 -5.31 6.00 -16.40
N TRP A 213 -4.72 4.92 -15.91
CA TRP A 213 -3.76 4.11 -16.70
C TRP A 213 -4.34 3.63 -18.02
N LEU A 214 -5.60 3.18 -18.04
CA LEU A 214 -6.25 2.68 -19.25
C LEU A 214 -6.52 3.78 -20.30
N THR A 215 -6.40 5.06 -19.95
CA THR A 215 -6.51 6.19 -20.90
C THR A 215 -5.19 6.61 -21.51
N LEU A 216 -4.06 6.16 -20.95
CA LEU A 216 -2.72 6.52 -21.39
C LEU A 216 -2.20 5.52 -22.45
N ASP A 217 -1.38 6.02 -23.39
CA ASP A 217 -0.72 5.15 -24.37
C ASP A 217 0.41 4.35 -23.71
N PRO A 218 0.32 3.01 -23.60
CA PRO A 218 1.34 2.21 -22.96
C PRO A 218 2.65 2.11 -23.78
N ALA A 219 2.63 2.46 -25.07
CA ALA A 219 3.83 2.52 -25.89
C ALA A 219 4.64 3.80 -25.66
N ARG A 220 4.03 4.83 -25.07
CA ARG A 220 4.63 6.12 -24.82
C ARG A 220 4.75 6.40 -23.32
N GLY A 221 5.73 7.21 -22.94
CA GLY A 221 5.96 7.60 -21.53
C GLY A 221 5.15 8.80 -21.06
N GLU A 222 4.42 9.46 -21.97
CA GLU A 222 3.69 10.70 -21.67
C GLU A 222 2.50 10.44 -20.73
N GLY A 223 2.36 11.26 -19.69
CA GLY A 223 1.28 11.16 -18.69
C GLY A 223 1.47 10.08 -17.63
N TRP A 224 2.47 9.21 -17.77
CA TRP A 224 2.77 8.17 -16.79
C TRP A 224 3.65 8.71 -15.65
N LEU A 225 3.37 8.25 -14.44
CA LEU A 225 4.16 8.61 -13.27
C LEU A 225 5.30 7.62 -13.06
N ARG A 226 6.46 8.17 -12.70
CA ARG A 226 7.61 7.42 -12.23
C ARG A 226 7.97 7.95 -10.85
N HIS A 227 7.85 7.10 -9.87
CA HIS A 227 8.11 7.44 -8.49
C HIS A 227 9.62 7.38 -8.16
N GLN A 228 10.05 8.22 -7.24
CA GLN A 228 11.45 8.28 -6.85
C GLN A 228 11.61 8.11 -5.34
N PRO A 229 12.34 7.09 -4.90
CA PRO A 229 12.70 6.96 -3.49
C PRO A 229 13.52 8.14 -3.00
N ALA A 230 13.38 8.50 -1.73
CA ALA A 230 14.28 9.45 -1.11
C ALA A 230 15.72 8.94 -1.19
N GLY A 231 16.68 9.78 -1.64
CA GLY A 231 18.08 9.38 -1.74
C GLY A 231 18.69 8.91 -0.42
N ALA A 232 18.20 9.42 0.71
CA ALA A 232 18.59 8.96 2.04
C ALA A 232 18.05 7.56 2.37
N LEU A 233 16.89 7.18 1.82
CA LEU A 233 16.32 5.85 1.99
C LEU A 233 17.18 4.78 1.30
N LEU A 234 17.76 5.10 0.15
CA LEU A 234 18.64 4.18 -0.61
C LEU A 234 19.92 3.77 0.15
N ARG A 235 20.29 4.51 1.20
CA ARG A 235 21.42 4.18 2.07
C ARG A 235 21.08 3.27 3.25
N ARG A 236 19.80 2.89 3.40
CA ARG A 236 19.35 1.96 4.44
C ARG A 236 19.58 0.51 4.01
N PRO A 237 19.63 -0.44 4.94
CA PRO A 237 19.58 -1.87 4.60
C PRO A 237 18.29 -2.25 3.87
N TRP A 238 18.42 -3.00 2.77
CA TRP A 238 17.31 -3.50 1.97
C TRP A 238 17.39 -5.00 1.83
N LEU A 239 16.23 -5.67 1.99
CA LEU A 239 16.02 -7.05 1.57
C LEU A 239 15.05 -7.02 0.38
N LEU A 240 15.56 -7.10 -0.83
CA LEU A 240 14.75 -7.14 -2.05
C LEU A 240 14.29 -8.57 -2.31
N ILE A 241 12.98 -8.75 -2.44
CA ILE A 241 12.35 -10.04 -2.66
C ILE A 241 11.59 -9.98 -3.98
N GLY A 242 11.93 -10.87 -4.91
CA GLY A 242 11.26 -11.06 -6.19
C GLY A 242 11.16 -12.54 -6.54
N GLY A 243 10.49 -12.86 -7.63
CA GLY A 243 10.35 -14.22 -8.14
C GLY A 243 10.50 -14.27 -9.65
N TRP A 244 10.89 -15.40 -10.19
CA TRP A 244 11.07 -15.58 -11.64
C TRP A 244 9.80 -15.32 -12.48
N HIS A 245 8.62 -15.41 -11.86
CA HIS A 245 7.33 -15.14 -12.47
C HIS A 245 6.67 -13.86 -11.93
N ASP A 246 7.47 -13.01 -11.27
CA ASP A 246 7.02 -11.72 -10.79
C ASP A 246 6.77 -10.77 -11.99
N PRO A 247 5.55 -10.24 -12.18
CA PRO A 247 5.28 -9.30 -13.25
C PRO A 247 6.06 -7.98 -13.12
N HIS A 248 6.55 -7.67 -11.91
CA HIS A 248 7.36 -6.48 -11.67
C HIS A 248 8.88 -6.71 -11.82
N LEU A 249 9.31 -7.93 -12.16
CA LEU A 249 10.71 -8.29 -12.33
C LEU A 249 11.25 -7.77 -13.67
N ARG A 250 11.91 -6.61 -13.67
CA ARG A 250 12.52 -5.98 -14.86
C ARG A 250 13.73 -5.14 -14.50
#